data_27f22debd28bc73a712c984bb966a35b
#
_entry.id   27f22debd28bc73a712c984bb966a35b
#
_cell.length_a   1.000
_cell.length_b   1.000
_cell.length_c   1.000
_cell.angle_alpha   90.00
_cell.angle_beta   90.00
_cell.angle_gamma   90.00
#
_symmetry.space_group_name_H-M   'P 1'
#
loop_
_entity.id
_entity.type
_entity.pdbx_description
1 polymer ?
#
loop_
_entity_poly.entity_id
_entity_poly.type
_entity_poly.pdbx_seq_one_letter_code
_entity_poly.pdbx_strand_id
1 'polypeptide(L)'
;VWGLFFSARNTGTKLKPNWWLALHNYLGGLTMFFIAFHMLVSFLDTDAGLRFIDLFIPSGAVGWSIGWGVVAFWLFAIVVLPSIGRVRRRLPRKAWHVVHLLSIPAVVLTAVHAYQAGSDTLTTYFTRGLALLIGIAVYPVTIRLIGIAQRRRTTAA
;
A
#
# COMPACT_ATOMS: atom_id res chain seq x y z
N VAL A 1 1.17 -2.41 -5.43
CA VAL A 1 0.92 -2.80 -6.83
C VAL A 1 2.23 -2.88 -7.61
N TRP A 2 3.04 -1.81 -7.66
CA TRP A 2 4.25 -1.74 -8.45
C TRP A 2 5.32 -2.79 -8.08
N GLY A 3 5.54 -3.02 -6.78
CA GLY A 3 6.44 -4.07 -6.30
C GLY A 3 6.01 -5.48 -6.71
N LEU A 4 4.71 -5.72 -6.86
CA LEU A 4 4.18 -7.00 -7.34
C LEU A 4 4.50 -7.22 -8.83
N PHE A 5 4.40 -6.18 -9.68
CA PHE A 5 4.82 -6.23 -11.08
C PHE A 5 6.31 -6.57 -11.20
N PHE A 6 7.16 -5.93 -10.41
CA PHE A 6 8.59 -6.21 -10.40
C PHE A 6 8.90 -7.65 -9.98
N SER A 7 8.23 -8.16 -8.95
CA SER A 7 8.43 -9.52 -8.46
C SER A 7 7.91 -10.60 -9.41
N ALA A 8 6.91 -10.28 -10.24
CA ALA A 8 6.35 -11.19 -11.24
C ALA A 8 7.22 -11.33 -12.51
N ARG A 9 8.32 -10.56 -12.63
CA ARG A 9 9.19 -10.49 -13.84
C ARG A 9 8.43 -10.21 -15.15
N ASN A 10 7.30 -9.53 -15.06
CA ASN A 10 6.40 -9.29 -16.19
C ASN A 10 6.74 -7.99 -16.94
N THR A 11 7.95 -7.47 -16.74
CA THR A 11 8.35 -6.13 -17.17
C THR A 11 9.11 -6.10 -18.49
N GLY A 12 9.05 -7.13 -19.30
CA GLY A 12 9.72 -7.16 -20.61
C GLY A 12 11.23 -6.85 -20.56
N THR A 13 11.96 -7.13 -21.62
CA THR A 13 13.42 -6.98 -21.67
C THR A 13 13.91 -5.54 -21.88
N LYS A 14 13.02 -4.57 -22.13
CA LYS A 14 13.39 -3.21 -22.54
C LYS A 14 13.69 -2.24 -21.40
N LEU A 15 13.24 -2.51 -20.17
CA LEU A 15 13.44 -1.60 -19.04
C LEU A 15 14.46 -2.18 -18.05
N LYS A 16 15.48 -1.38 -17.72
CA LYS A 16 16.52 -1.78 -16.77
C LYS A 16 15.93 -1.98 -15.37
N PRO A 17 16.29 -3.05 -14.63
CA PRO A 17 15.80 -3.31 -13.27
C PRO A 17 15.94 -2.14 -12.30
N ASN A 18 16.99 -1.33 -12.44
CA ASN A 18 17.25 -0.16 -11.61
C ASN A 18 16.20 0.95 -11.80
N TRP A 19 15.67 1.13 -13.00
CA TRP A 19 14.62 2.11 -13.27
C TRP A 19 13.33 1.77 -12.51
N TRP A 20 12.94 0.50 -12.53
CA TRP A 20 11.76 0.02 -11.81
C TRP A 20 11.88 0.21 -10.30
N LEU A 21 13.06 -0.06 -9.75
CA LEU A 21 13.32 0.16 -8.32
C LEU A 21 13.31 1.65 -7.96
N ALA A 22 13.92 2.49 -8.80
CA ALA A 22 13.90 3.94 -8.61
C ALA A 22 12.46 4.49 -8.64
N LEU A 23 11.65 4.06 -9.61
CA LEU A 23 10.25 4.44 -9.70
C LEU A 23 9.43 3.96 -8.48
N HIS A 24 9.65 2.72 -8.04
CA HIS A 24 8.98 2.19 -6.84
C HIS A 24 9.32 3.04 -5.60
N ASN A 25 10.59 3.38 -5.40
CA ASN A 25 11.02 4.21 -4.28
C ASN A 25 10.44 5.63 -4.36
N TYR A 26 10.41 6.22 -5.55
CA TYR A 26 9.81 7.54 -5.77
C TYR A 26 8.31 7.52 -5.46
N LEU A 27 7.57 6.55 -5.98
CA LEU A 27 6.13 6.40 -5.72
C LEU A 27 5.85 6.12 -4.24
N GLY A 28 6.71 5.35 -3.56
CA GLY A 28 6.61 5.14 -2.11
C GLY A 28 6.77 6.43 -1.31
N GLY A 29 7.75 7.26 -1.67
CA GLY A 29 7.95 8.57 -1.07
C GLY A 29 6.76 9.51 -1.32
N LEU A 30 6.27 9.53 -2.56
CA LEU A 30 5.10 10.32 -2.94
C LEU A 30 3.83 9.88 -2.19
N THR A 31 3.65 8.57 -1.99
CA THR A 31 2.54 8.02 -1.19
C THR A 31 2.60 8.55 0.23
N MET A 32 3.76 8.52 0.89
CA MET A 32 3.92 9.04 2.25
C MET A 32 3.67 10.55 2.32
N PHE A 33 4.10 11.30 1.32
CA PHE A 33 3.81 12.73 1.23
C PHE A 33 2.29 12.99 1.18
N PHE A 34 1.56 12.27 0.32
CA PHE A 34 0.11 12.45 0.21
C PHE A 34 -0.65 11.96 1.45
N ILE A 35 -0.17 10.91 2.13
CA ILE A 35 -0.74 10.49 3.41
C ILE A 35 -0.59 11.61 4.45
N ALA A 36 0.61 12.18 4.59
CA ALA A 36 0.85 13.26 5.53
C ALA A 36 0.03 14.52 5.19
N PHE A 37 -0.07 14.85 3.91
CA PHE A 37 -0.89 15.96 3.43
C PHE A 37 -2.39 15.72 3.69
N HIS A 38 -2.90 14.51 3.43
CA HIS A 38 -4.27 14.13 3.73
C HIS A 38 -4.56 14.25 5.23
N MET A 39 -3.68 13.76 6.10
CA MET A 39 -3.82 13.87 7.56
C MET A 39 -3.86 15.34 7.99
N LEU A 40 -3.00 16.17 7.42
CA LEU A 40 -2.98 17.63 7.71
C LEU A 40 -4.29 18.29 7.30
N VAL A 41 -4.76 18.06 6.08
CA VAL A 41 -6.03 18.65 5.58
C VAL A 41 -7.21 18.18 6.42
N SER A 42 -7.27 16.89 6.76
CA SER A 42 -8.34 16.33 7.61
C SER A 42 -8.31 16.91 9.04
N PHE A 43 -7.14 17.26 9.56
CA PHE A 43 -7.02 17.93 10.85
C PHE A 43 -7.47 19.40 10.80
N LEU A 44 -7.19 20.08 9.68
CA LEU A 44 -7.60 21.48 9.49
C LEU A 44 -9.09 21.64 9.15
N ASP A 45 -9.73 20.53 8.75
CA ASP A 45 -11.17 20.49 8.49
C ASP A 45 -11.94 20.50 9.81
N THR A 46 -12.55 21.64 10.13
CA THR A 46 -13.35 21.83 11.37
C THR A 46 -14.60 20.96 11.40
N ASP A 47 -15.16 20.62 10.24
CA ASP A 47 -16.37 19.80 10.14
C ASP A 47 -16.06 18.33 10.46
N ALA A 48 -14.84 17.89 10.24
CA ALA A 48 -14.38 16.56 10.61
C ALA A 48 -14.26 16.36 12.14
N GLY A 49 -14.12 17.45 12.91
CA GLY A 49 -14.05 17.43 14.38
C GLY A 49 -12.92 16.59 14.97
N LEU A 50 -11.83 16.38 14.20
CA LEU A 50 -10.70 15.54 14.60
C LEU A 50 -9.75 16.30 15.53
N ARG A 51 -9.39 15.68 16.63
CA ARG A 51 -8.30 16.16 17.49
C ARG A 51 -6.97 15.66 16.95
N PHE A 52 -5.88 16.36 17.24
CA PHE A 52 -4.54 15.96 16.81
C PHE A 52 -4.19 14.51 17.21
N ILE A 53 -4.62 14.06 18.39
CA ILE A 53 -4.37 12.71 18.89
C ILE A 53 -5.08 11.64 18.05
N ASP A 54 -6.24 11.96 17.46
CA ASP A 54 -7.06 11.03 16.68
C ASP A 54 -6.41 10.69 15.34
N LEU A 55 -5.42 11.49 14.88
CA LEU A 55 -4.60 11.20 13.70
C LEU A 55 -3.60 10.06 13.92
N PHE A 56 -3.25 9.77 15.17
CA PHE A 56 -2.18 8.82 15.51
C PHE A 56 -2.65 7.64 16.34
N ILE A 57 -3.75 7.77 17.06
CA ILE A 57 -4.30 6.72 17.91
C ILE A 57 -5.62 6.23 17.31
N PRO A 58 -5.67 4.96 16.84
CA PRO A 58 -6.92 4.40 16.35
C PRO A 58 -7.89 4.25 17.52
N SER A 59 -8.89 5.09 17.57
CA SER A 59 -9.92 5.06 18.60
C SER A 59 -11.31 4.93 17.99
N GLY A 60 -12.18 4.19 18.67
CA GLY A 60 -13.59 4.12 18.28
C GLY A 60 -14.36 5.43 18.52
N ALA A 61 -13.75 6.41 19.21
CA ALA A 61 -14.39 7.67 19.55
C ALA A 61 -14.73 8.52 18.31
N VAL A 62 -13.88 8.46 17.28
CA VAL A 62 -14.10 9.15 15.99
C VAL A 62 -14.62 8.20 14.89
N GLY A 63 -14.97 6.98 15.26
CA GLY A 63 -15.43 5.93 14.35
C GLY A 63 -14.30 5.07 13.77
N TRP A 64 -14.61 3.80 13.57
CA TRP A 64 -13.65 2.82 13.03
C TRP A 64 -13.28 3.09 11.58
N SER A 65 -14.10 3.81 10.82
CA SER A 65 -13.74 4.26 9.46
C SER A 65 -12.44 5.06 9.45
N ILE A 66 -12.26 5.97 10.41
CA ILE A 66 -11.02 6.75 10.60
C ILE A 66 -9.94 5.88 11.24
N GLY A 67 -10.29 5.04 12.22
CA GLY A 67 -9.37 4.12 12.88
C GLY A 67 -8.61 3.22 11.90
N TRP A 68 -9.26 2.71 10.86
CA TRP A 68 -8.58 1.92 9.81
C TRP A 68 -7.53 2.72 9.04
N GLY A 69 -7.81 4.01 8.78
CA GLY A 69 -6.82 4.92 8.17
C GLY A 69 -5.58 5.09 9.03
N VAL A 70 -5.76 5.26 10.35
CA VAL A 70 -4.66 5.38 11.31
C VAL A 70 -3.83 4.09 11.39
N VAL A 71 -4.47 2.92 11.42
CA VAL A 71 -3.75 1.64 11.38
C VAL A 71 -2.99 1.48 10.08
N ALA A 72 -3.59 1.82 8.94
CA ALA A 72 -2.93 1.78 7.64
C ALA A 72 -1.70 2.72 7.59
N PHE A 73 -1.81 3.93 8.14
CA PHE A 73 -0.69 4.88 8.25
C PHE A 73 0.49 4.26 9.02
N TRP A 74 0.25 3.65 10.18
CA TRP A 74 1.31 3.02 10.95
C TRP A 74 1.94 1.83 10.24
N LEU A 75 1.15 1.02 9.55
CA LEU A 75 1.69 -0.06 8.72
C LEU A 75 2.57 0.48 7.60
N PHE A 76 2.16 1.55 6.90
CA PHE A 76 3.01 2.20 5.90
C PHE A 76 4.28 2.77 6.51
N ALA A 77 4.22 3.42 7.66
CA ALA A 77 5.40 3.93 8.35
C ALA A 77 6.38 2.79 8.70
N ILE A 78 5.89 1.68 9.23
CA ILE A 78 6.69 0.48 9.54
C ILE A 78 7.34 -0.11 8.30
N VAL A 79 6.68 -0.06 7.14
CA VAL A 79 7.22 -0.56 5.87
C VAL A 79 8.24 0.40 5.26
N VAL A 80 7.95 1.70 5.29
CA VAL A 80 8.77 2.73 4.61
C VAL A 80 10.03 3.04 5.38
N LEU A 81 9.98 3.20 6.71
CA LEU A 81 11.15 3.53 7.53
C LEU A 81 12.31 2.54 7.33
N PRO A 82 12.12 1.21 7.41
CA PRO A 82 13.18 0.25 7.14
C PRO A 82 13.61 0.19 5.66
N SER A 83 12.81 0.75 4.74
CA SER A 83 13.12 0.77 3.31
C SER A 83 14.01 1.95 2.92
N ILE A 84 14.19 2.94 3.79
CA ILE A 84 15.15 4.03 3.59
C ILE A 84 16.56 3.44 3.47
N GLY A 85 17.30 3.81 2.42
CA GLY A 85 18.54 3.17 2.03
C GLY A 85 19.60 3.02 3.14
N ARG A 86 19.65 3.96 4.11
CA ARG A 86 20.56 3.89 5.25
C ARG A 86 20.15 2.78 6.26
N VAL A 87 18.86 2.66 6.57
CA VAL A 87 18.32 1.63 7.46
C VAL A 87 18.32 0.28 6.75
N ARG A 88 17.90 0.26 5.47
CA ARG A 88 17.84 -0.94 4.64
C ARG A 88 19.16 -1.71 4.60
N ARG A 89 20.30 -1.01 4.55
CA ARG A 89 21.64 -1.62 4.53
C ARG A 89 22.01 -2.33 5.84
N ARG A 90 21.37 -1.97 6.96
CA ARG A 90 21.64 -2.56 8.29
C ARG A 90 20.73 -3.75 8.59
N LEU A 91 19.66 -3.97 7.81
CA LEU A 91 18.68 -5.02 8.05
C LEU A 91 19.01 -6.29 7.26
N PRO A 92 18.89 -7.48 7.87
CA PRO A 92 18.94 -8.75 7.16
C PRO A 92 17.85 -8.79 6.08
N ARG A 93 18.19 -9.33 4.91
CA ARG A 93 17.27 -9.39 3.76
C ARG A 93 15.94 -10.07 4.09
N LYS A 94 15.97 -11.13 4.90
CA LYS A 94 14.77 -11.88 5.33
C LYS A 94 13.86 -11.02 6.21
N ALA A 95 14.42 -10.35 7.23
CA ALA A 95 13.67 -9.48 8.12
C ALA A 95 13.01 -8.32 7.36
N TRP A 96 13.78 -7.64 6.50
CA TRP A 96 13.23 -6.57 5.66
C TRP A 96 12.08 -7.07 4.78
N HIS A 97 12.21 -8.26 4.18
CA HIS A 97 11.17 -8.79 3.30
C HIS A 97 9.86 -9.06 4.06
N VAL A 98 9.95 -9.62 5.27
CA VAL A 98 8.77 -9.85 6.13
C VAL A 98 8.08 -8.54 6.47
N VAL A 99 8.85 -7.54 6.91
CA VAL A 99 8.30 -6.20 7.21
C VAL A 99 7.67 -5.58 5.96
N HIS A 100 8.32 -5.71 4.81
CA HIS A 100 7.81 -5.14 3.56
C HIS A 100 6.49 -5.78 3.11
N LEU A 101 6.22 -7.03 3.45
CA LEU A 101 4.93 -7.69 3.18
C LEU A 101 3.76 -7.04 3.92
N LEU A 102 3.99 -6.31 5.02
CA LEU A 102 2.95 -5.53 5.70
C LEU A 102 2.34 -4.44 4.81
N SER A 103 2.98 -4.09 3.69
CA SER A 103 2.38 -3.22 2.68
C SER A 103 1.08 -3.78 2.10
N ILE A 104 0.88 -5.10 2.11
CA ILE A 104 -0.36 -5.73 1.61
C ILE A 104 -1.55 -5.38 2.51
N PRO A 105 -1.54 -5.71 3.83
CA PRO A 105 -2.63 -5.30 4.71
C PRO A 105 -2.76 -3.78 4.81
N ALA A 106 -1.67 -3.01 4.71
CA ALA A 106 -1.75 -1.55 4.69
C ALA A 106 -2.63 -1.05 3.52
N VAL A 107 -2.41 -1.56 2.30
CA VAL A 107 -3.22 -1.20 1.12
C VAL A 107 -4.67 -1.62 1.28
N VAL A 108 -4.94 -2.82 1.83
CA VAL A 108 -6.30 -3.30 2.08
C VAL A 108 -7.03 -2.38 3.06
N LEU A 109 -6.38 -2.03 4.19
CA LEU A 109 -6.97 -1.13 5.19
C LEU A 109 -7.17 0.28 4.65
N THR A 110 -6.29 0.78 3.78
CA THR A 110 -6.49 2.04 3.08
C THR A 110 -7.73 2.01 2.19
N ALA A 111 -7.97 0.91 1.47
CA ALA A 111 -9.17 0.76 0.65
C ALA A 111 -10.44 0.70 1.51
N VAL A 112 -10.40 -0.01 2.65
CA VAL A 112 -11.51 -0.05 3.61
C VAL A 112 -11.78 1.33 4.19
N HIS A 113 -10.73 2.04 4.62
CA HIS A 113 -10.83 3.42 5.12
C HIS A 113 -11.45 4.34 4.07
N ALA A 114 -10.91 4.35 2.85
CA ALA A 114 -11.41 5.19 1.77
C ALA A 114 -12.88 4.91 1.44
N TYR A 115 -13.29 3.64 1.47
CA TYR A 115 -14.68 3.25 1.23
C TYR A 115 -15.62 3.65 2.37
N GLN A 116 -15.19 3.56 3.63
CA GLN A 116 -16.05 3.83 4.80
C GLN A 116 -16.06 5.30 5.21
N ALA A 117 -14.98 6.03 5.00
CA ALA A 117 -14.84 7.43 5.42
C ALA A 117 -15.04 8.42 4.27
N GLY A 118 -14.98 7.97 3.01
CA GLY A 118 -15.12 8.85 1.85
C GLY A 118 -16.57 9.28 1.63
N SER A 119 -16.79 10.58 1.42
CA SER A 119 -18.09 11.16 1.04
C SER A 119 -18.53 10.72 -0.37
N ASP A 120 -17.57 10.41 -1.24
CA ASP A 120 -17.79 10.15 -2.67
C ASP A 120 -17.90 8.68 -3.02
N THR A 121 -17.96 7.78 -2.01
CA THR A 121 -17.92 6.33 -2.19
C THR A 121 -19.07 5.76 -3.04
N LEU A 122 -20.20 6.45 -3.08
CA LEU A 122 -21.35 6.07 -3.89
C LEU A 122 -21.27 6.62 -5.33
N THR A 123 -20.26 7.43 -5.65
CA THR A 123 -20.12 7.95 -7.00
C THR A 123 -19.57 6.88 -7.96
N THR A 124 -20.05 6.92 -9.20
CA THR A 124 -19.58 6.01 -10.25
C THR A 124 -18.07 6.14 -10.51
N TYR A 125 -17.52 7.32 -10.36
CA TYR A 125 -16.08 7.57 -10.57
C TYR A 125 -15.24 6.91 -9.48
N PHE A 126 -15.64 7.03 -8.22
CA PHE A 126 -14.94 6.39 -7.10
C PHE A 126 -14.97 4.86 -7.23
N THR A 127 -16.14 4.28 -7.44
CA THR A 127 -16.30 2.82 -7.55
C THR A 127 -15.54 2.23 -8.73
N ARG A 128 -15.57 2.90 -9.90
CA ARG A 128 -14.79 2.46 -11.07
C ARG A 128 -13.29 2.62 -10.86
N GLY A 129 -12.85 3.74 -10.26
CA GLY A 129 -11.45 3.96 -9.91
C GLY A 129 -10.92 2.90 -8.93
N LEU A 130 -11.68 2.60 -7.88
CA LEU A 130 -11.33 1.57 -6.91
C LEU A 130 -11.29 0.18 -7.56
N ALA A 131 -12.27 -0.17 -8.39
CA ALA A 131 -12.28 -1.45 -9.12
C ALA A 131 -11.08 -1.59 -10.05
N LEU A 132 -10.70 -0.52 -10.77
CA LEU A 132 -9.51 -0.49 -11.60
C LEU A 132 -8.24 -0.71 -10.78
N LEU A 133 -8.08 -0.03 -9.65
CA LEU A 133 -6.92 -0.19 -8.77
C LEU A 133 -6.83 -1.61 -8.20
N ILE A 134 -7.95 -2.20 -7.80
CA ILE A 134 -8.00 -3.59 -7.35
C ILE A 134 -7.60 -4.54 -8.49
N GLY A 135 -8.14 -4.35 -9.69
CA GLY A 135 -7.79 -5.16 -10.86
C GLY A 135 -6.29 -5.11 -11.18
N ILE A 136 -5.70 -3.90 -11.17
CA ILE A 136 -4.25 -3.70 -11.35
C ILE A 136 -3.44 -4.38 -10.23
N ALA A 137 -3.94 -4.42 -9.00
CA ALA A 137 -3.26 -5.07 -7.88
C ALA A 137 -3.36 -6.61 -7.95
N VAL A 138 -4.52 -7.14 -8.34
CA VAL A 138 -4.79 -8.58 -8.41
C VAL A 138 -4.06 -9.24 -9.57
N TYR A 139 -3.94 -8.57 -10.71
CA TYR A 139 -3.31 -9.12 -11.91
C TYR A 139 -1.92 -9.75 -11.66
N PRO A 140 -0.90 -9.04 -11.11
CA PRO A 140 0.42 -9.62 -10.89
C PRO A 140 0.44 -10.72 -9.83
N VAL A 141 -0.49 -10.68 -8.86
CA VAL A 141 -0.64 -11.76 -7.87
C VAL A 141 -1.11 -13.04 -8.57
N THR A 142 -2.13 -12.93 -9.41
CA THR A 142 -2.70 -14.04 -10.17
C THR A 142 -1.65 -14.69 -11.07
N ILE A 143 -0.93 -13.90 -11.86
CA ILE A 143 0.16 -14.41 -12.72
C ILE A 143 1.22 -15.14 -11.92
N ARG A 144 1.60 -14.62 -10.75
CA ARG A 144 2.58 -15.26 -9.88
C ARG A 144 2.07 -16.60 -9.31
N LEU A 145 0.82 -16.65 -8.87
CA LEU A 145 0.21 -17.89 -8.35
C LEU A 145 0.12 -18.96 -9.43
N ILE A 146 -0.31 -18.61 -10.64
CA ILE A 146 -0.34 -19.51 -11.80
C ILE A 146 1.07 -20.06 -12.08
N GLY A 147 2.08 -19.20 -12.13
CA GLY A 147 3.47 -19.61 -12.35
C GLY A 147 4.01 -20.56 -11.29
N ILE A 148 3.64 -20.37 -10.02
CA ILE A 148 4.01 -21.31 -8.93
C ILE A 148 3.29 -22.65 -9.11
N ALA A 149 2.00 -22.64 -9.42
CA ALA A 149 1.21 -23.86 -9.63
C ALA A 149 1.74 -24.68 -10.81
N GLN A 150 2.09 -24.04 -11.91
CA GLN A 150 2.68 -24.71 -13.08
C GLN A 150 4.03 -25.39 -12.76
N ARG A 151 4.92 -24.68 -12.04
CA ARG A 151 6.22 -25.25 -11.62
C ARG A 151 6.08 -26.48 -10.73
N ARG A 152 5.10 -26.47 -9.80
CA ARG A 152 4.85 -27.64 -8.94
C ARG A 152 4.39 -28.85 -9.74
N ARG A 153 3.58 -28.65 -10.79
CA ARG A 153 3.12 -29.73 -11.67
C ARG A 153 4.27 -30.36 -12.48
N THR A 154 5.17 -29.54 -13.00
CA THR A 154 6.34 -30.03 -13.77
C THR A 154 7.39 -30.70 -12.92
N THR A 155 7.43 -30.50 -11.60
CA THR A 155 8.38 -31.15 -10.70
C THR A 155 7.80 -32.47 -10.15
N ALA A 156 6.49 -32.70 -10.28
CA ALA A 156 5.79 -33.91 -9.81
C ALA A 156 5.53 -34.94 -10.93
N ALA A 157 5.83 -34.61 -12.18
CA ALA A 157 5.79 -35.47 -13.36
C ALA A 157 7.20 -35.93 -13.75
#